data_64dbdfb84198c2b6e9c9861039cb7ae1
#
_entry.id   64dbdfb84198c2b6e9c9861039cb7ae1
#
_cell.length_a   1.000
_cell.length_b   1.000
_cell.length_c   1.000
_cell.angle_alpha   90.00
_cell.angle_beta   90.00
_cell.angle_gamma   90.00
#
_symmetry.space_group_name_H-M   'P 1'
#
loop_
_entity.id
_entity.type
_entity.pdbx_description
1 polymer ?
#
loop_
_entity_poly.entity_id
_entity_poly.type
_entity_poly.pdbx_seq_one_letter_code
_entity_poly.pdbx_strand_id
1 'polypeptide(L)'
;MDVGEFTKELYRMGNATWPAFTEDRARVDVVITKKDGIDMVEANGNGFSAFDHITKIMKKPGKKVWKIKKDVSIPPELKLVKDMRKGHEGHYMIAPEKRMTLKKYLGVLEELGLDRTKVVLVNKLELANVG
;
A
#
# COMPACT_ATOMS: atom_id res chain seq x y z
N MET A 1 3.08 -2.98 -20.92
CA MET A 1 3.68 -4.18 -20.38
C MET A 1 3.38 -4.33 -18.91
N ASP A 2 2.91 -5.47 -18.53
CA ASP A 2 2.58 -5.68 -17.16
C ASP A 2 3.79 -5.97 -16.32
N VAL A 3 3.86 -5.30 -15.23
CA VAL A 3 4.85 -5.61 -14.22
C VAL A 3 4.13 -6.44 -13.18
N GLY A 4 4.32 -7.75 -13.24
CA GLY A 4 3.68 -8.67 -12.31
C GLY A 4 4.31 -8.68 -10.92
N GLU A 5 5.33 -7.86 -10.69
CA GLU A 5 6.11 -7.88 -9.45
C GLU A 5 6.41 -6.48 -8.97
N PHE A 6 6.57 -6.36 -7.64
CA PHE A 6 7.09 -5.13 -7.06
C PHE A 6 8.58 -5.02 -7.42
N THR A 7 8.96 -3.93 -8.09
CA THR A 7 10.33 -3.73 -8.54
C THR A 7 11.22 -3.11 -7.47
N LYS A 8 10.63 -2.64 -6.38
CA LYS A 8 11.33 -2.04 -5.24
C LYS A 8 10.70 -2.52 -3.95
N GLU A 9 11.46 -2.49 -2.87
CA GLU A 9 10.88 -2.62 -1.56
C GLU A 9 10.07 -1.38 -1.25
N LEU A 10 8.86 -1.56 -0.73
CA LEU A 10 7.98 -0.47 -0.38
C LEU A 10 7.65 -0.53 1.10
N TYR A 11 7.55 0.63 1.71
CA TYR A 11 7.33 0.77 3.15
C TYR A 11 6.05 1.55 3.41
N ARG A 12 5.30 1.10 4.41
CA ARG A 12 4.13 1.86 4.88
C ARG A 12 3.94 1.64 6.37
N MET A 13 3.41 2.66 7.04
CA MET A 13 3.06 2.55 8.44
C MET A 13 1.76 1.77 8.61
N GLY A 14 1.70 0.96 9.66
CA GLY A 14 0.52 0.21 10.01
C GLY A 14 0.45 0.02 11.52
N ASN A 15 -0.12 -1.10 11.94
CA ASN A 15 -0.17 -1.44 13.37
C ASN A 15 0.73 -2.66 13.65
N ALA A 16 0.65 -3.21 14.85
CA ALA A 16 1.54 -4.29 15.27
C ALA A 16 1.28 -5.62 14.55
N THR A 17 0.13 -5.77 13.90
CA THR A 17 -0.30 -7.03 13.32
C THR A 17 -0.29 -7.06 11.81
N TRP A 18 -0.44 -5.91 11.13
CA TRP A 18 -0.46 -5.85 9.68
C TRP A 18 -0.34 -4.40 9.19
N PRO A 19 -0.13 -4.19 7.86
CA PRO A 19 0.04 -2.83 7.32
C PRO A 19 -1.21 -1.94 7.33
N ALA A 20 -2.31 -2.41 7.92
CA ALA A 20 -3.52 -1.61 8.16
C ALA A 20 -4.16 -1.04 6.91
N PHE A 21 -4.45 -1.91 5.94
CA PHE A 21 -5.26 -1.54 4.78
C PHE A 21 -6.74 -1.53 5.17
N THR A 22 -7.14 -0.53 5.95
CA THR A 22 -8.46 -0.47 6.55
C THR A 22 -9.46 0.29 5.69
N GLU A 23 -10.75 0.06 5.95
CA GLU A 23 -11.81 0.79 5.25
C GLU A 23 -11.73 2.29 5.53
N ASP A 24 -11.47 2.67 6.78
CA ASP A 24 -11.38 4.09 7.14
C ASP A 24 -10.28 4.79 6.34
N ARG A 25 -9.14 4.13 6.16
CA ARG A 25 -8.05 4.69 5.39
C ARG A 25 -8.36 4.69 3.89
N ALA A 26 -9.06 3.67 3.41
CA ALA A 26 -9.47 3.63 2.00
C ALA A 26 -10.33 4.83 1.65
N ARG A 27 -11.24 5.23 2.53
CA ARG A 27 -12.11 6.38 2.27
C ARG A 27 -11.36 7.70 2.15
N VAL A 28 -10.12 7.76 2.65
CA VAL A 28 -9.23 8.90 2.47
C VAL A 28 -8.41 8.77 1.18
N ASP A 29 -7.93 7.57 0.90
CA ASP A 29 -6.91 7.34 -0.13
C ASP A 29 -7.46 7.05 -1.53
N VAL A 30 -8.71 6.61 -1.63
CA VAL A 30 -9.33 6.29 -2.94
C VAL A 30 -10.63 7.04 -3.14
N VAL A 31 -11.07 7.13 -4.40
CA VAL A 31 -12.36 7.72 -4.72
C VAL A 31 -13.43 6.63 -4.66
N ILE A 32 -14.41 6.82 -3.81
CA ILE A 32 -15.51 5.87 -3.62
C ILE A 32 -16.79 6.46 -4.18
N THR A 33 -17.46 5.69 -5.05
CA THR A 33 -18.76 6.07 -5.63
C THR A 33 -19.78 4.98 -5.29
N LYS A 34 -21.06 5.30 -5.48
CA LYS A 34 -22.12 4.32 -5.26
C LYS A 34 -22.64 3.82 -6.60
N LYS A 35 -22.87 2.50 -6.69
CA LYS A 35 -23.56 1.90 -7.81
C LYS A 35 -24.60 0.93 -7.24
N ASP A 36 -25.87 1.22 -7.44
CA ASP A 36 -26.96 0.41 -6.91
C ASP A 36 -26.84 0.16 -5.40
N GLY A 37 -26.43 1.20 -4.67
CA GLY A 37 -26.24 1.12 -3.22
C GLY A 37 -24.94 0.48 -2.76
N ILE A 38 -24.09 0.05 -3.68
CA ILE A 38 -22.83 -0.64 -3.36
C ILE A 38 -21.66 0.33 -3.52
N ASP A 39 -20.77 0.37 -2.52
CA ASP A 39 -19.54 1.19 -2.58
C ASP A 39 -18.58 0.62 -3.62
N MET A 40 -18.18 1.46 -4.57
CA MET A 40 -17.24 1.12 -5.63
C MET A 40 -15.99 1.97 -5.49
N VAL A 41 -14.83 1.38 -5.79
CA VAL A 41 -13.55 2.08 -5.85
C VAL A 41 -13.23 2.39 -7.30
N GLU A 42 -12.97 3.67 -7.59
CA GLU A 42 -12.65 4.09 -8.96
C GLU A 42 -11.18 3.82 -9.27
N ALA A 43 -10.92 3.42 -10.51
CA ALA A 43 -9.56 3.13 -10.98
C ALA A 43 -8.97 4.40 -11.62
N ASN A 44 -8.62 5.36 -10.79
CA ASN A 44 -8.09 6.66 -11.24
C ASN A 44 -6.63 6.90 -10.81
N GLY A 45 -5.93 5.84 -10.40
CA GLY A 45 -4.55 5.94 -9.96
C GLY A 45 -4.39 6.17 -8.47
N ASN A 46 -5.45 6.49 -7.75
CA ASN A 46 -5.39 6.67 -6.31
C ASN A 46 -5.44 5.32 -5.58
N GLY A 47 -4.74 5.23 -4.47
CA GLY A 47 -4.67 4.00 -3.68
C GLY A 47 -3.95 4.23 -2.37
N PHE A 48 -3.76 3.15 -1.62
CA PHE A 48 -3.03 3.23 -0.36
C PHE A 48 -1.59 3.65 -0.59
N SER A 49 -1.11 4.57 0.25
CA SER A 49 0.24 5.10 0.15
C SER A 49 1.30 4.11 0.60
N ALA A 50 2.41 4.08 -0.13
CA ALA A 50 3.63 3.39 0.27
C ALA A 50 4.82 4.20 -0.24
N PHE A 51 5.99 3.97 0.33
CA PHE A 51 7.20 4.73 -0.02
C PHE A 51 8.34 3.76 -0.33
N ASP A 52 9.20 4.13 -1.28
CA ASP A 52 10.36 3.31 -1.63
C ASP A 52 11.53 3.49 -0.66
N HIS A 53 11.31 4.20 0.43
CA HIS A 53 12.30 4.44 1.48
C HIS A 53 11.60 4.60 2.83
N ILE A 54 12.36 4.49 3.90
CA ILE A 54 11.86 4.73 5.25
C ILE A 54 11.89 6.24 5.50
N THR A 55 10.69 6.82 5.70
CA THR A 55 10.53 8.27 5.88
C THR A 55 10.88 8.68 7.30
N LYS A 56 11.03 10.00 7.53
CA LYS A 56 11.29 10.53 8.87
C LYS A 56 10.20 10.16 9.87
N ILE A 57 8.94 10.21 9.43
CA ILE A 57 7.81 9.88 10.30
C ILE A 57 7.88 8.42 10.74
N MET A 58 8.27 7.54 9.84
CA MET A 58 8.40 6.10 10.14
C MET A 58 9.42 5.80 11.23
N LYS A 59 10.41 6.67 11.39
CA LYS A 59 11.47 6.49 12.39
C LYS A 59 11.08 6.96 13.78
N LYS A 60 9.94 7.64 13.94
CA LYS A 60 9.52 8.13 15.24
C LYS A 60 9.15 7.00 16.18
N PRO A 61 9.39 7.18 17.51
CA PRO A 61 9.05 6.13 18.47
C PRO A 61 7.59 5.71 18.38
N GLY A 62 7.35 4.41 18.52
CA GLY A 62 6.00 3.86 18.52
C GLY A 62 5.42 3.57 17.15
N LYS A 63 6.09 3.94 16.08
CA LYS A 63 5.62 3.65 14.74
C LYS A 63 5.92 2.20 14.37
N LYS A 64 4.94 1.56 13.72
CA LYS A 64 5.09 0.22 13.17
C LYS A 64 5.18 0.35 11.66
N VAL A 65 6.28 -0.09 11.08
CA VAL A 65 6.58 0.04 9.66
C VAL A 65 6.59 -1.34 9.03
N TRP A 66 5.86 -1.48 7.93
CA TRP A 66 5.75 -2.72 7.18
C TRP A 66 6.45 -2.56 5.84
N LYS A 67 7.11 -3.64 5.42
CA LYS A 67 7.84 -3.68 4.16
C LYS A 67 7.19 -4.69 3.23
N ILE A 68 6.87 -4.24 2.02
CA ILE A 68 6.48 -5.13 0.91
C ILE A 68 7.78 -5.47 0.20
N LYS A 69 8.10 -6.76 0.15
CA LYS A 69 9.37 -7.20 -0.41
C LYS A 69 9.46 -6.96 -1.91
N LYS A 70 10.66 -6.61 -2.37
CA LYS A 70 10.97 -6.55 -3.79
C LYS A 70 10.79 -7.94 -4.41
N ASP A 71 10.38 -7.97 -5.67
CA ASP A 71 10.26 -9.18 -6.49
C ASP A 71 9.11 -10.12 -6.10
N VAL A 72 8.22 -9.70 -5.19
CA VAL A 72 6.99 -10.45 -4.93
C VAL A 72 5.92 -10.04 -5.93
N SER A 73 5.01 -10.97 -6.24
CA SER A 73 3.95 -10.73 -7.21
C SER A 73 2.99 -9.65 -6.75
N ILE A 74 2.60 -8.77 -7.68
CA ILE A 74 1.51 -7.83 -7.47
C ILE A 74 0.22 -8.56 -7.82
N PRO A 75 -0.77 -8.61 -6.90
CA PRO A 75 -2.07 -9.19 -7.25
C PRO A 75 -2.63 -8.54 -8.52
N PRO A 76 -3.21 -9.33 -9.43
CA PRO A 76 -3.67 -8.77 -10.71
C PRO A 76 -4.78 -7.73 -10.59
N GLU A 77 -5.48 -7.69 -9.46
CA GLU A 77 -6.50 -6.69 -9.17
C GLU A 77 -5.92 -5.32 -8.82
N LEU A 78 -4.62 -5.26 -8.55
CA LEU A 78 -3.93 -4.04 -8.11
C LEU A 78 -2.92 -3.60 -9.14
N LYS A 79 -2.55 -2.32 -9.08
CA LYS A 79 -1.40 -1.79 -9.80
C LYS A 79 -0.66 -0.81 -8.92
N LEU A 80 0.64 -0.70 -9.16
CA LEU A 80 1.49 0.25 -8.46
C LEU A 80 1.61 1.51 -9.30
N VAL A 81 1.24 2.65 -8.73
CA VAL A 81 1.27 3.94 -9.42
C VAL A 81 2.29 4.83 -8.72
N LYS A 82 3.24 5.34 -9.48
CA LYS A 82 4.22 6.31 -8.95
C LYS A 82 3.58 7.69 -8.88
N ASP A 83 3.74 8.35 -7.74
CA ASP A 83 3.29 9.73 -7.58
C ASP A 83 4.29 10.65 -8.27
N MET A 84 3.85 11.30 -9.34
CA MET A 84 4.71 12.16 -10.16
C MET A 84 4.70 13.61 -9.74
N ARG A 85 3.98 13.97 -8.66
CA ARG A 85 3.92 15.35 -8.19
C ARG A 85 5.26 15.77 -7.60
N LYS A 86 5.61 17.04 -7.83
CA LYS A 86 6.83 17.62 -7.26
C LYS A 86 6.74 17.59 -5.72
N GLY A 87 7.82 17.17 -5.08
CA GLY A 87 7.86 17.04 -3.63
C GLY A 87 7.37 15.72 -3.09
N HIS A 88 6.94 14.81 -3.97
CA HIS A 88 6.42 13.49 -3.59
C HIS A 88 7.32 12.35 -4.08
N GLU A 89 8.62 12.61 -4.21
CA GLU A 89 9.57 11.61 -4.69
C GLU A 89 9.57 10.39 -3.78
N GLY A 90 9.53 9.22 -4.39
CA GLY A 90 9.51 7.96 -3.66
C GLY A 90 8.15 7.54 -3.11
N HIS A 91 7.11 8.32 -3.38
CA HIS A 91 5.75 7.99 -2.97
C HIS A 91 5.03 7.22 -4.07
N TYR A 92 4.35 6.14 -3.69
CA TYR A 92 3.60 5.28 -4.59
C TYR A 92 2.20 5.05 -4.04
N MET A 93 1.27 4.74 -4.94
CA MET A 93 -0.08 4.33 -4.58
C MET A 93 -0.32 2.89 -5.02
N ILE A 94 -0.90 2.08 -4.13
CA ILE A 94 -1.33 0.73 -4.44
C ILE A 94 -2.79 0.83 -4.85
N ALA A 95 -3.02 0.98 -6.14
CA ALA A 95 -4.31 1.34 -6.70
C ALA A 95 -5.05 0.13 -7.26
N PRO A 96 -6.39 0.22 -7.40
CA PRO A 96 -7.12 -0.82 -8.12
C PRO A 96 -6.79 -0.75 -9.62
N GLU A 97 -6.60 -1.91 -10.24
CA GLU A 97 -6.34 -2.00 -11.68
C GLU A 97 -7.58 -1.59 -12.47
N LYS A 98 -8.75 -1.96 -11.97
CA LYS A 98 -10.05 -1.65 -12.56
C LYS A 98 -11.00 -1.19 -11.48
N ARG A 99 -12.06 -0.49 -11.88
CA ARG A 99 -13.16 -0.20 -10.97
C ARG A 99 -13.70 -1.50 -10.38
N MET A 100 -13.83 -1.55 -9.07
CA MET A 100 -14.30 -2.75 -8.36
C MET A 100 -15.02 -2.33 -7.10
N THR A 101 -15.66 -3.29 -6.42
CA THR A 101 -16.29 -2.97 -5.13
C THR A 101 -15.21 -2.66 -4.10
N LEU A 102 -15.55 -1.80 -3.14
CA LEU A 102 -14.67 -1.50 -2.02
C LEU A 102 -14.31 -2.79 -1.26
N LYS A 103 -15.29 -3.66 -1.09
CA LYS A 103 -15.08 -4.94 -0.40
C LYS A 103 -14.02 -5.79 -1.09
N LYS A 104 -14.08 -5.87 -2.42
CA LYS A 104 -13.11 -6.65 -3.18
C LYS A 104 -11.72 -6.04 -3.08
N TYR A 105 -11.60 -4.73 -3.23
CA TYR A 105 -10.32 -4.01 -3.13
C TYR A 105 -9.68 -4.27 -1.77
N LEU A 106 -10.43 -4.09 -0.69
CA LEU A 106 -9.93 -4.33 0.65
C LEU A 106 -9.57 -5.80 0.89
N GLY A 107 -10.33 -6.73 0.33
CA GLY A 107 -10.05 -8.15 0.45
C GLY A 107 -8.73 -8.56 -0.19
N VAL A 108 -8.43 -8.02 -1.36
CA VAL A 108 -7.17 -8.28 -2.06
C VAL A 108 -5.99 -7.71 -1.26
N LEU A 109 -6.15 -6.50 -0.72
CA LEU A 109 -5.12 -5.88 0.10
C LEU A 109 -4.91 -6.60 1.43
N GLU A 110 -5.97 -7.14 2.02
CA GLU A 110 -5.87 -7.92 3.23
C GLU A 110 -5.06 -9.20 2.98
N GLU A 111 -5.34 -9.91 1.90
CA GLU A 111 -4.55 -11.09 1.54
C GLU A 111 -3.08 -10.75 1.37
N LEU A 112 -2.78 -9.68 0.66
CA LEU A 112 -1.40 -9.24 0.46
C LEU A 112 -0.76 -8.88 1.81
N GLY A 113 -1.44 -8.05 2.59
CA GLY A 113 -0.89 -7.53 3.84
C GLY A 113 -0.67 -8.56 4.92
N LEU A 114 -1.42 -9.66 4.89
CA LEU A 114 -1.28 -10.74 5.86
C LEU A 114 -0.34 -11.85 5.38
N ASP A 115 0.13 -11.79 4.15
CA ASP A 115 1.05 -12.80 3.60
C ASP A 115 2.49 -12.49 4.03
N ARG A 116 2.98 -13.24 5.01
CA ARG A 116 4.32 -13.02 5.58
C ARG A 116 5.45 -13.44 4.66
N THR A 117 5.16 -14.09 3.55
CA THR A 117 6.16 -14.33 2.52
C THR A 117 6.41 -13.10 1.66
N LYS A 118 5.50 -12.14 1.68
CA LYS A 118 5.55 -10.93 0.86
C LYS A 118 5.70 -9.65 1.67
N VAL A 119 5.07 -9.59 2.85
CA VAL A 119 4.97 -8.37 3.66
C VAL A 119 5.40 -8.68 5.09
N VAL A 120 6.40 -7.95 5.57
CA VAL A 120 7.00 -8.19 6.89
C VAL A 120 7.13 -6.93 7.69
N LEU A 121 7.08 -7.07 9.02
CA LEU A 121 7.31 -5.97 9.94
C LEU A 121 8.81 -5.63 9.95
N VAL A 122 9.13 -4.35 9.76
CA VAL A 122 10.50 -3.86 9.84
C VAL A 122 10.91 -3.82 11.32
N ASN A 123 12.06 -4.41 11.65
CA ASN A 123 12.50 -4.43 13.04
C ASN A 123 13.17 -3.11 13.45
N LYS A 124 13.34 -2.93 14.76
CA LYS A 124 13.92 -1.68 15.30
C LYS A 124 15.34 -1.42 14.81
N LEU A 125 16.13 -2.47 14.66
CA LEU A 125 17.50 -2.35 14.20
C LEU A 125 17.55 -1.84 12.76
N GLU A 126 16.71 -2.37 11.89
CA GLU A 126 16.63 -1.93 10.50
C GLU A 126 16.21 -0.44 10.43
N LEU A 127 15.24 -0.02 11.24
CA LEU A 127 14.83 1.38 11.30
C LEU A 127 15.96 2.28 11.78
N ALA A 128 16.72 1.84 12.77
CA ALA A 128 17.82 2.62 13.35
C ALA A 128 18.98 2.80 12.37
N ASN A 129 19.18 1.85 11.46
CA ASN A 129 20.32 1.87 10.54
C ASN A 129 20.03 2.65 9.23
N VAL A 130 18.84 3.16 9.07
CA VAL A 130 18.50 3.99 7.90
C VAL A 130 18.97 5.41 8.18
N GLY A 131 19.89 5.88 7.41
CA GLY A 131 20.55 7.17 7.56
C GLY A 131 19.67 8.38 7.41
#